data_ff61d8ee42a0b8e1d468705e3a94c0d3
#
_entry.id   ff61d8ee42a0b8e1d468705e3a94c0d3
#
_cell.length_a   1.000
_cell.length_b   1.000
_cell.length_c   1.000
_cell.angle_alpha   90.00
_cell.angle_beta   90.00
_cell.angle_gamma   90.00
#
_symmetry.space_group_name_H-M   'P 1'
#
loop_
_entity.id
_entity.type
_entity.pdbx_description
1 polymer ?
#
loop_
_entity_poly.entity_id
_entity_poly.type
_entity_poly.pdbx_seq_one_letter_code
_entity_poly.pdbx_strand_id
1 'polypeptide(L)'
;MAPTEKTMEAVTRWITERLKLEVSPEKTRIVNVRKRYSEFLGFKIMVYRKGEKYVVKSHICDKKLQLEESKLIEQAKRIAKPAEERTQPDEIGLFDEMVLGVQNYYRIATCISLDCRKIHRRVMTVLTNRLNTESGCQLAREGGAMTDSEKEHYGASQMVRYVSGINRPIYPIAFIKYKTAIGISAAVCCFSPAGRKKIHDNLEMDATLFAYLRKHPPEGHSLEYADCRLSLLSAQKGKCSVSGELFLNPDNIVCHMKVPKEQGGQERYSNLVLLHRRYLPLLTDQDTAALKSMCKQLTVTKKQLTKINNLRAAAKLAAI
;
A
#
# COMPACT_ATOMS: atom_id res chain seq x y z
N MET A 1 4.28 37.50 -16.63
CA MET A 1 4.34 36.28 -15.76
C MET A 1 4.17 35.06 -16.64
N ALA A 2 5.06 34.07 -16.52
CA ALA A 2 4.96 32.86 -17.33
C ALA A 2 3.74 32.00 -16.90
N PRO A 3 3.14 31.20 -17.81
CA PRO A 3 1.97 30.37 -17.48
C PRO A 3 2.19 29.46 -16.25
N THR A 4 3.41 28.97 -16.06
CA THR A 4 3.80 28.12 -14.91
C THR A 4 3.80 28.89 -13.58
N GLU A 5 4.18 30.17 -13.57
CA GLU A 5 4.15 31.03 -12.38
C GLU A 5 2.72 31.32 -11.93
N LYS A 6 1.84 31.65 -12.91
CA LYS A 6 0.40 31.84 -12.62
C LYS A 6 -0.23 30.57 -12.04
N THR A 7 0.14 29.41 -12.55
CA THR A 7 -0.34 28.13 -12.03
C THR A 7 0.16 27.90 -10.61
N MET A 8 1.42 28.18 -10.32
CA MET A 8 1.99 28.03 -8.98
C MET A 8 1.29 28.95 -7.98
N GLU A 9 1.05 30.22 -8.33
CA GLU A 9 0.31 31.16 -7.49
C GLU A 9 -1.12 30.69 -7.22
N ALA A 10 -1.84 30.23 -8.25
CA ALA A 10 -3.20 29.74 -8.10
C ALA A 10 -3.25 28.49 -7.18
N VAL A 11 -2.31 27.56 -7.32
CA VAL A 11 -2.20 26.38 -6.47
C VAL A 11 -1.83 26.79 -5.04
N THR A 12 -0.86 27.67 -4.85
CA THR A 12 -0.48 28.18 -3.53
C THR A 12 -1.64 28.84 -2.83
N ARG A 13 -2.37 29.72 -3.53
CA ARG A 13 -3.56 30.39 -3.00
C ARG A 13 -4.62 29.37 -2.57
N TRP A 14 -4.89 28.38 -3.42
CA TRP A 14 -5.88 27.34 -3.11
C TRP A 14 -5.49 26.52 -1.86
N ILE A 15 -4.20 26.17 -1.72
CA ILE A 15 -3.67 25.42 -0.56
C ILE A 15 -3.83 26.27 0.72
N THR A 16 -3.46 27.56 0.67
CA THR A 16 -3.49 28.44 1.84
C THR A 16 -4.90 28.87 2.21
N GLU A 17 -5.70 29.31 1.24
CA GLU A 17 -7.03 29.87 1.51
C GLU A 17 -8.10 28.79 1.74
N ARG A 18 -8.04 27.71 0.95
CA ARG A 18 -9.06 26.65 0.95
C ARG A 18 -8.75 25.50 1.90
N LEU A 19 -7.51 25.00 1.88
CA LEU A 19 -7.08 23.91 2.74
C LEU A 19 -6.51 24.37 4.09
N LYS A 20 -6.25 25.69 4.26
CA LYS A 20 -5.63 26.26 5.47
C LYS A 20 -4.28 25.64 5.82
N LEU A 21 -3.50 25.24 4.80
CA LEU A 21 -2.18 24.66 4.95
C LEU A 21 -1.11 25.67 4.55
N GLU A 22 0.02 25.64 5.25
CA GLU A 22 1.19 26.45 4.88
C GLU A 22 1.99 25.77 3.76
N VAL A 23 2.41 26.61 2.80
CA VAL A 23 3.29 26.18 1.71
C VAL A 23 4.71 26.58 2.05
N SER A 24 5.63 25.61 2.13
CA SER A 24 7.06 25.88 2.40
C SER A 24 7.71 26.55 1.17
N PRO A 25 8.17 27.81 1.27
CA PRO A 25 8.81 28.50 0.16
C PRO A 25 10.10 27.80 -0.31
N GLU A 26 10.87 27.24 0.63
CA GLU A 26 12.13 26.56 0.34
C GLU A 26 11.94 25.28 -0.49
N LYS A 27 10.81 24.61 -0.32
CA LYS A 27 10.48 23.35 -1.02
C LYS A 27 9.65 23.58 -2.28
N THR A 28 9.11 24.78 -2.47
CA THR A 28 8.23 25.10 -3.59
C THR A 28 9.02 25.78 -4.71
N ARG A 29 9.17 25.09 -5.84
CA ARG A 29 9.93 25.62 -6.98
C ARG A 29 9.39 25.08 -8.30
N ILE A 30 9.52 25.90 -9.34
CA ILE A 30 9.25 25.48 -10.72
C ILE A 30 10.55 24.88 -11.30
N VAL A 31 10.47 23.63 -11.78
CA VAL A 31 11.60 22.93 -12.38
C VAL A 31 11.29 22.55 -13.82
N ASN A 32 12.16 22.95 -14.75
CA ASN A 32 12.10 22.47 -16.11
C ASN A 32 12.72 21.06 -16.19
N VAL A 33 11.89 20.04 -16.13
CA VAL A 33 12.29 18.62 -16.12
C VAL A 33 13.02 18.14 -17.41
N ARG A 34 13.02 18.95 -18.48
CA ARG A 34 13.82 18.69 -19.70
C ARG A 34 15.28 19.17 -19.54
N LYS A 35 15.53 20.06 -18.57
CA LYS A 35 16.87 20.63 -18.34
C LYS A 35 17.49 20.18 -17.02
N ARG A 36 16.69 19.92 -16.00
CA ARG A 36 17.14 19.57 -14.65
C ARG A 36 16.29 18.47 -14.04
N TYR A 37 16.85 17.71 -13.13
CA TYR A 37 16.09 16.78 -12.32
C TYR A 37 15.13 17.50 -11.38
N SER A 38 13.92 16.99 -11.27
CA SER A 38 12.99 17.30 -10.19
C SER A 38 13.02 16.17 -9.16
N GLU A 39 13.18 16.51 -7.89
CA GLU A 39 13.17 15.53 -6.81
C GLU A 39 11.78 15.48 -6.15
N PHE A 40 11.26 14.27 -6.00
CA PHE A 40 9.99 14.02 -5.35
C PHE A 40 9.99 12.66 -4.66
N LEU A 41 9.62 12.61 -3.38
CA LEU A 41 9.52 11.38 -2.57
C LEU A 41 10.76 10.47 -2.66
N GLY A 42 11.95 11.05 -2.70
CA GLY A 42 13.20 10.29 -2.79
C GLY A 42 13.58 9.84 -4.20
N PHE A 43 12.80 10.19 -5.19
CA PHE A 43 13.11 9.99 -6.61
C PHE A 43 13.61 11.27 -7.25
N LYS A 44 14.52 11.17 -8.21
CA LYS A 44 14.85 12.24 -9.16
C LYS A 44 14.32 11.87 -10.54
N ILE A 45 13.59 12.80 -11.14
CA ILE A 45 12.85 12.60 -12.39
C ILE A 45 13.33 13.59 -13.42
N MET A 46 13.56 13.12 -14.63
CA MET A 46 13.95 13.96 -15.78
C MET A 46 13.32 13.41 -17.06
N VAL A 47 13.10 14.29 -18.02
CA VAL A 47 12.54 13.95 -19.33
C VAL A 47 13.65 13.99 -20.37
N TYR A 48 13.81 12.89 -21.09
CA TYR A 48 14.77 12.74 -22.17
C TYR A 48 14.10 12.64 -23.53
N ARG A 49 14.71 13.20 -24.55
CA ARG A 49 14.27 12.99 -25.92
C ARG A 49 14.81 11.64 -26.43
N LYS A 50 13.92 10.79 -26.94
CA LYS A 50 14.25 9.51 -27.58
C LYS A 50 13.63 9.48 -28.99
N GLY A 51 14.41 9.83 -30.00
CA GLY A 51 13.89 10.08 -31.36
C GLY A 51 12.93 11.26 -31.34
N GLU A 52 11.71 11.05 -31.83
CA GLU A 52 10.65 12.07 -31.82
C GLU A 52 9.82 12.15 -30.56
N LYS A 53 10.03 11.21 -29.61
CA LYS A 53 9.25 11.12 -28.39
C LYS A 53 10.04 11.59 -27.17
N TYR A 54 9.33 12.09 -26.16
CA TYR A 54 9.88 12.36 -24.86
C TYR A 54 9.56 11.19 -23.90
N VAL A 55 10.56 10.72 -23.18
CA VAL A 55 10.43 9.65 -22.19
C VAL A 55 10.88 10.14 -20.82
N VAL A 56 10.12 9.77 -19.80
CA VAL A 56 10.46 10.05 -18.41
C VAL A 56 11.43 8.98 -17.92
N LYS A 57 12.53 9.42 -17.32
CA LYS A 57 13.45 8.55 -16.58
C LYS A 57 13.49 8.97 -15.12
N SER A 58 13.49 8.00 -14.25
CA SER A 58 13.59 8.21 -12.81
C SER A 58 14.68 7.34 -12.19
N HIS A 59 15.33 7.90 -11.20
CA HIS A 59 16.38 7.30 -10.38
C HIS A 59 16.06 7.51 -8.91
N ILE A 60 16.76 6.86 -8.02
CA ILE A 60 16.84 7.26 -6.61
C ILE A 60 17.53 8.63 -6.55
N CYS A 61 17.03 9.59 -5.76
CA CYS A 61 17.70 10.88 -5.61
C CYS A 61 19.06 10.72 -4.90
N ASP A 62 20.03 11.56 -5.21
CA ASP A 62 21.43 11.37 -4.80
C ASP A 62 21.59 11.29 -3.28
N LYS A 63 20.87 12.12 -2.53
CA LYS A 63 20.88 12.09 -1.06
C LYS A 63 20.39 10.76 -0.49
N LYS A 64 19.31 10.21 -1.06
CA LYS A 64 18.76 8.93 -0.62
C LYS A 64 19.64 7.76 -1.05
N LEU A 65 20.20 7.82 -2.26
CA LEU A 65 21.13 6.81 -2.74
C LEU A 65 22.34 6.68 -1.81
N GLN A 66 22.94 7.80 -1.43
CA GLN A 66 24.07 7.83 -0.49
C GLN A 66 23.66 7.36 0.91
N LEU A 67 22.48 7.74 1.39
CA LEU A 67 21.97 7.33 2.69
C LEU A 67 21.77 5.80 2.75
N GLU A 68 21.09 5.22 1.77
CA GLU A 68 20.83 3.77 1.75
C GLU A 68 22.14 2.98 1.52
N GLU A 69 23.06 3.50 0.69
CA GLU A 69 24.40 2.94 0.54
C GLU A 69 25.16 2.92 1.88
N SER A 70 25.17 4.04 2.60
CA SER A 70 25.86 4.15 3.89
C SER A 70 25.27 3.20 4.93
N LYS A 71 23.95 3.09 5.03
CA LYS A 71 23.29 2.15 5.94
C LYS A 71 23.65 0.70 5.64
N LEU A 72 23.60 0.32 4.36
CA LEU A 72 23.98 -1.05 3.95
C LEU A 72 25.45 -1.34 4.16
N ILE A 73 26.34 -0.36 4.00
CA ILE A 73 27.77 -0.50 4.33
C ILE A 73 27.96 -0.71 5.83
N GLU A 74 27.29 0.05 6.69
CA GLU A 74 27.38 -0.13 8.13
C GLU A 74 26.84 -1.51 8.55
N GLN A 75 25.76 -1.96 7.95
CA GLN A 75 25.23 -3.29 8.23
C GLN A 75 26.17 -4.40 7.73
N ALA A 76 26.82 -4.20 6.57
CA ALA A 76 27.83 -5.12 6.06
C ALA A 76 29.03 -5.26 7.00
N LYS A 77 29.45 -4.17 7.66
CA LYS A 77 30.49 -4.23 8.69
C LYS A 77 30.04 -5.01 9.92
N ARG A 78 28.77 -4.88 10.34
CA ARG A 78 28.21 -5.67 11.45
C ARG A 78 28.10 -7.15 11.13
N ILE A 79 27.83 -7.53 9.89
CA ILE A 79 27.91 -8.95 9.47
C ILE A 79 29.31 -9.52 9.72
N ALA A 80 30.37 -8.76 9.40
CA ALA A 80 31.75 -9.22 9.62
C ALA A 80 32.15 -9.24 11.09
N LYS A 81 31.64 -8.30 11.88
CA LYS A 81 31.88 -8.19 13.33
C LYS A 81 30.56 -7.86 14.06
N PRO A 82 29.76 -8.89 14.39
CA PRO A 82 28.53 -8.70 15.15
C PRO A 82 28.77 -8.09 16.52
N ALA A 83 27.76 -7.38 17.04
CA ALA A 83 27.77 -6.93 18.44
C ALA A 83 27.61 -8.14 19.40
N GLU A 84 28.02 -7.99 20.65
CA GLU A 84 28.03 -9.09 21.65
C GLU A 84 26.66 -9.75 21.84
N GLU A 85 25.58 -9.01 21.64
CA GLU A 85 24.21 -9.48 21.84
C GLU A 85 23.59 -10.15 20.56
N ARG A 86 24.33 -10.20 19.44
CA ARG A 86 23.80 -10.65 18.16
C ARG A 86 24.71 -11.65 17.47
N THR A 87 24.10 -12.55 16.73
CA THR A 87 24.84 -13.52 15.92
C THR A 87 25.02 -13.00 14.48
N GLN A 88 25.98 -13.57 13.77
CA GLN A 88 26.21 -13.23 12.36
C GLN A 88 24.96 -13.52 11.47
N PRO A 89 24.19 -14.63 11.65
CA PRO A 89 22.93 -14.84 10.97
C PRO A 89 21.87 -13.76 11.24
N ASP A 90 21.83 -13.19 12.45
CA ASP A 90 20.89 -12.11 12.78
C ASP A 90 21.23 -10.83 12.02
N GLU A 91 22.54 -10.49 11.94
CA GLU A 91 22.99 -9.32 11.18
C GLU A 91 22.79 -9.49 9.66
N ILE A 92 22.88 -10.71 9.12
CA ILE A 92 22.49 -11.01 7.74
C ILE A 92 20.99 -10.78 7.57
N GLY A 93 20.15 -11.20 8.52
CA GLY A 93 18.72 -10.98 8.48
C GLY A 93 18.34 -9.53 8.37
N LEU A 94 18.95 -8.68 9.20
CA LEU A 94 18.72 -7.23 9.14
C LEU A 94 19.19 -6.61 7.82
N PHE A 95 20.32 -7.09 7.28
CA PHE A 95 20.80 -6.66 5.98
C PHE A 95 19.78 -6.99 4.88
N ASP A 96 19.23 -8.20 4.89
CA ASP A 96 18.25 -8.68 3.92
C ASP A 96 16.94 -7.88 3.99
N GLU A 97 16.48 -7.55 5.20
CA GLU A 97 15.31 -6.66 5.40
C GLU A 97 15.55 -5.27 4.82
N MET A 98 16.74 -4.71 5.02
CA MET A 98 17.11 -3.41 4.44
C MET A 98 17.15 -3.46 2.91
N VAL A 99 17.70 -4.54 2.33
CA VAL A 99 17.72 -4.77 0.87
C VAL A 99 16.30 -4.85 0.32
N LEU A 100 15.42 -5.63 0.96
CA LEU A 100 14.01 -5.73 0.58
C LEU A 100 13.30 -4.38 0.67
N GLY A 101 13.56 -3.60 1.72
CA GLY A 101 13.01 -2.26 1.90
C GLY A 101 13.39 -1.33 0.73
N VAL A 102 14.67 -1.28 0.37
CA VAL A 102 15.16 -0.50 -0.78
C VAL A 102 14.53 -0.99 -2.09
N GLN A 103 14.55 -2.28 -2.33
CA GLN A 103 14.00 -2.87 -3.55
C GLN A 103 12.50 -2.63 -3.67
N ASN A 104 11.71 -2.83 -2.62
CA ASN A 104 10.27 -2.64 -2.64
C ASN A 104 9.86 -1.19 -2.85
N TYR A 105 10.55 -0.25 -2.20
CA TYR A 105 10.23 1.16 -2.32
C TYR A 105 10.60 1.74 -3.69
N TYR A 106 11.81 1.44 -4.17
CA TYR A 106 12.35 2.07 -5.38
C TYR A 106 12.15 1.30 -6.68
N ARG A 107 11.57 0.09 -6.65
CA ARG A 107 11.38 -0.75 -7.86
C ARG A 107 10.57 -0.11 -8.99
N ILE A 108 9.85 0.99 -8.69
CA ILE A 108 9.10 1.76 -9.69
C ILE A 108 9.97 2.79 -10.45
N ALA A 109 11.21 3.02 -10.03
CA ALA A 109 12.13 3.89 -10.75
C ALA A 109 12.61 3.21 -12.04
N THR A 110 12.50 3.91 -13.17
CA THR A 110 12.84 3.35 -14.49
C THR A 110 14.30 2.93 -14.65
N CYS A 111 15.21 3.53 -13.87
CA CYS A 111 16.65 3.25 -13.88
C CYS A 111 17.14 2.57 -12.60
N ILE A 112 16.24 1.92 -11.84
CA ILE A 112 16.55 1.33 -10.53
C ILE A 112 17.69 0.32 -10.58
N SER A 113 17.78 -0.49 -11.63
CA SER A 113 18.85 -1.48 -11.78
C SER A 113 20.24 -0.85 -11.85
N LEU A 114 20.36 0.35 -12.40
CA LEU A 114 21.63 1.10 -12.43
C LEU A 114 22.01 1.61 -11.03
N ASP A 115 21.04 2.13 -10.30
CA ASP A 115 21.24 2.66 -8.97
C ASP A 115 21.59 1.55 -7.97
N CYS A 116 20.81 0.45 -7.96
CA CYS A 116 21.09 -0.70 -7.12
C CYS A 116 22.43 -1.37 -7.46
N ARG A 117 22.86 -1.35 -8.73
CA ARG A 117 24.19 -1.88 -9.13
C ARG A 117 25.33 -1.05 -8.57
N LYS A 118 25.16 0.29 -8.46
CA LYS A 118 26.17 1.17 -7.81
C LYS A 118 26.29 0.84 -6.33
N ILE A 119 25.19 0.76 -5.61
CA ILE A 119 25.15 0.38 -4.18
C ILE A 119 25.77 -1.01 -4.00
N HIS A 120 25.32 -1.99 -4.76
CA HIS A 120 25.79 -3.38 -4.68
C HIS A 120 27.33 -3.47 -4.78
N ARG A 121 27.93 -2.80 -5.77
CA ARG A 121 29.38 -2.84 -5.97
C ARG A 121 30.14 -2.40 -4.73
N ARG A 122 29.74 -1.27 -4.14
CA ARG A 122 30.41 -0.73 -2.95
C ARG A 122 30.18 -1.56 -1.71
N VAL A 123 28.93 -1.94 -1.45
CA VAL A 123 28.57 -2.73 -0.27
C VAL A 123 29.24 -4.10 -0.30
N MET A 124 29.22 -4.80 -1.43
CA MET A 124 29.86 -6.11 -1.55
C MET A 124 31.37 -6.05 -1.44
N THR A 125 32.02 -4.99 -1.94
CA THR A 125 33.46 -4.78 -1.75
C THR A 125 33.80 -4.63 -0.26
N VAL A 126 33.03 -3.82 0.47
CA VAL A 126 33.24 -3.63 1.92
C VAL A 126 32.98 -4.93 2.67
N LEU A 127 31.88 -5.64 2.36
CA LEU A 127 31.55 -6.91 3.00
C LEU A 127 32.65 -7.97 2.80
N THR A 128 33.11 -8.15 1.56
CA THR A 128 34.19 -9.10 1.24
C THR A 128 35.48 -8.79 2.00
N ASN A 129 35.90 -7.52 1.97
CA ASN A 129 37.14 -7.12 2.64
C ASN A 129 37.02 -7.29 4.17
N ARG A 130 35.90 -6.93 4.77
CA ARG A 130 35.69 -7.03 6.21
C ARG A 130 35.59 -8.48 6.68
N LEU A 131 34.87 -9.34 5.95
CA LEU A 131 34.82 -10.77 6.29
C LEU A 131 36.21 -11.39 6.27
N ASN A 132 37.02 -11.11 5.26
CA ASN A 132 38.38 -11.64 5.15
C ASN A 132 39.29 -11.16 6.29
N THR A 133 39.17 -9.89 6.71
CA THR A 133 40.09 -9.30 7.72
C THR A 133 39.63 -9.55 9.15
N GLU A 134 38.32 -9.57 9.44
CA GLU A 134 37.80 -9.60 10.81
C GLU A 134 37.35 -10.99 11.27
N SER A 135 36.76 -11.80 10.38
CA SER A 135 36.27 -13.13 10.74
C SER A 135 37.00 -14.29 10.03
N GLY A 136 37.87 -14.01 9.08
CA GLY A 136 38.49 -15.03 8.25
C GLY A 136 37.53 -15.80 7.32
N CYS A 137 36.27 -15.34 7.27
CA CYS A 137 35.23 -15.94 6.44
C CYS A 137 35.29 -15.42 5.00
N GLN A 138 34.78 -16.23 4.08
CA GLN A 138 34.70 -15.86 2.66
C GLN A 138 33.25 -15.88 2.19
N LEU A 139 32.96 -15.12 1.15
CA LEU A 139 31.69 -15.16 0.45
C LEU A 139 31.69 -16.30 -0.57
N ALA A 140 30.79 -17.26 -0.40
CA ALA A 140 30.56 -18.38 -1.31
C ALA A 140 29.36 -18.11 -2.23
N ARG A 141 29.34 -18.74 -3.39
CA ARG A 141 28.18 -18.77 -4.30
C ARG A 141 27.16 -19.84 -3.90
N GLU A 142 27.64 -20.88 -3.30
CA GLU A 142 26.86 -22.02 -2.83
C GLU A 142 26.85 -22.00 -1.30
N GLY A 143 25.74 -22.36 -0.72
CA GLY A 143 25.52 -22.36 0.73
C GLY A 143 24.25 -23.11 1.07
N GLY A 144 23.54 -22.67 2.08
CA GLY A 144 22.31 -23.29 2.52
C GLY A 144 21.14 -23.22 1.55
N ALA A 145 20.13 -24.00 1.85
CA ALA A 145 18.90 -24.02 1.09
C ALA A 145 18.11 -22.72 1.29
N MET A 146 17.69 -22.09 0.21
CA MET A 146 16.73 -20.99 0.24
C MET A 146 15.34 -21.51 0.61
N THR A 147 14.57 -20.71 1.34
CA THR A 147 13.14 -20.91 1.53
C THR A 147 12.39 -20.76 0.20
N ASP A 148 11.15 -21.22 0.12
CA ASP A 148 10.36 -21.16 -1.11
C ASP A 148 10.12 -19.69 -1.54
N SER A 149 9.91 -18.78 -0.61
CA SER A 149 9.78 -17.34 -0.88
C SER A 149 11.08 -16.74 -1.42
N GLU A 150 12.23 -17.11 -0.87
CA GLU A 150 13.55 -16.67 -1.36
C GLU A 150 13.85 -17.22 -2.75
N LYS A 151 13.48 -18.47 -3.03
CA LYS A 151 13.59 -19.06 -4.37
C LYS A 151 12.72 -18.34 -5.39
N GLU A 152 11.50 -17.99 -5.03
CA GLU A 152 10.60 -17.23 -5.89
C GLU A 152 11.18 -15.85 -6.24
N HIS A 153 11.74 -15.13 -5.24
CA HIS A 153 12.30 -13.80 -5.42
C HIS A 153 13.68 -13.81 -6.07
N TYR A 154 14.60 -14.66 -5.60
CA TYR A 154 16.03 -14.60 -5.91
C TYR A 154 16.59 -15.86 -6.57
N GLY A 155 15.81 -16.93 -6.72
CA GLY A 155 16.28 -18.23 -7.26
C GLY A 155 16.91 -18.15 -8.65
N ALA A 156 16.48 -17.17 -9.48
CA ALA A 156 17.10 -16.93 -10.79
C ALA A 156 18.36 -16.04 -10.73
N SER A 157 18.79 -15.61 -9.53
CA SER A 157 19.92 -14.69 -9.37
C SER A 157 21.24 -15.42 -9.14
N GLN A 158 22.20 -15.19 -9.99
CA GLN A 158 23.59 -15.62 -9.76
C GLN A 158 24.36 -14.72 -8.78
N MET A 159 23.71 -13.71 -8.22
CA MET A 159 24.34 -12.70 -7.33
C MET A 159 24.11 -13.00 -5.85
N VAL A 160 23.31 -14.00 -5.50
CA VAL A 160 23.15 -14.46 -4.11
C VAL A 160 24.49 -14.95 -3.59
N ARG A 161 24.80 -14.63 -2.35
CA ARG A 161 26.03 -15.03 -1.66
C ARG A 161 25.68 -15.62 -0.30
N TYR A 162 26.63 -16.39 0.22
CA TYR A 162 26.58 -16.99 1.56
C TYR A 162 27.89 -16.68 2.26
N VAL A 163 27.85 -16.49 3.56
CA VAL A 163 29.08 -16.49 4.38
C VAL A 163 29.45 -17.94 4.67
N SER A 164 30.73 -18.30 4.52
CA SER A 164 31.20 -19.65 4.78
C SER A 164 30.79 -20.12 6.19
N GLY A 165 30.15 -21.29 6.29
CA GLY A 165 29.65 -21.86 7.53
C GLY A 165 28.28 -21.35 7.99
N ILE A 166 27.65 -20.42 7.27
CA ILE A 166 26.31 -19.89 7.56
C ILE A 166 25.31 -20.35 6.50
N ASN A 167 24.25 -20.97 6.99
CA ASN A 167 23.20 -21.53 6.13
C ASN A 167 22.08 -20.48 5.83
N ARG A 168 22.47 -19.23 5.58
CA ARG A 168 21.53 -18.13 5.27
C ARG A 168 22.02 -17.34 4.05
N PRO A 169 21.18 -17.12 3.03
CA PRO A 169 21.56 -16.33 1.87
C PRO A 169 21.69 -14.84 2.22
N ILE A 170 22.58 -14.14 1.54
CA ILE A 170 22.67 -12.70 1.51
C ILE A 170 21.95 -12.21 0.25
N TYR A 171 20.95 -11.37 0.41
CA TYR A 171 20.12 -10.91 -0.70
C TYR A 171 20.89 -10.00 -1.66
N PRO A 172 20.76 -10.22 -2.97
CA PRO A 172 21.48 -9.47 -3.97
C PRO A 172 20.85 -8.10 -4.20
N ILE A 173 21.49 -7.02 -3.73
CA ILE A 173 21.00 -5.64 -3.86
C ILE A 173 20.69 -5.30 -5.32
N ALA A 174 21.54 -5.74 -6.26
CA ALA A 174 21.41 -5.38 -7.68
C ALA A 174 20.40 -6.26 -8.45
N PHE A 175 19.90 -7.34 -7.86
CA PHE A 175 18.88 -8.17 -8.48
C PHE A 175 17.50 -7.61 -8.19
N ILE A 176 17.10 -6.63 -8.98
CA ILE A 176 15.81 -5.97 -8.83
C ILE A 176 15.01 -6.05 -10.14
N LYS A 177 13.75 -6.47 -10.04
CA LYS A 177 12.80 -6.45 -11.14
C LYS A 177 12.05 -5.12 -11.10
N TYR A 178 12.19 -4.32 -12.17
CA TYR A 178 11.40 -3.11 -12.37
C TYR A 178 9.91 -3.47 -12.35
N LYS A 179 9.14 -2.71 -11.60
CA LYS A 179 7.68 -2.81 -11.59
C LYS A 179 7.12 -1.54 -12.21
N THR A 180 6.40 -1.68 -13.30
CA THR A 180 5.67 -0.54 -13.87
C THR A 180 4.76 0.06 -12.81
N ALA A 181 4.90 1.36 -12.58
CA ALA A 181 3.94 2.08 -11.75
C ALA A 181 2.54 1.85 -12.32
N ILE A 182 1.54 1.73 -11.46
CA ILE A 182 0.15 1.64 -11.92
C ILE A 182 -0.11 2.93 -12.68
N GLY A 183 -0.09 2.84 -14.01
CA GLY A 183 -0.27 3.98 -14.89
C GLY A 183 -1.73 4.42 -14.82
N ILE A 184 -1.98 5.61 -14.29
CA ILE A 184 -3.22 6.30 -14.57
C ILE A 184 -3.10 6.76 -16.01
N SER A 185 -3.84 6.12 -16.93
CA SER A 185 -3.90 6.61 -18.32
C SER A 185 -4.49 8.01 -18.31
N ALA A 186 -4.09 8.86 -19.27
CA ALA A 186 -4.68 10.19 -19.41
C ALA A 186 -6.21 10.14 -19.56
N ALA A 187 -6.76 9.00 -19.98
CA ALA A 187 -8.19 8.74 -20.05
C ALA A 187 -8.82 8.38 -18.70
N VAL A 188 -8.02 8.05 -17.67
CA VAL A 188 -8.48 7.71 -16.32
C VAL A 188 -7.95 8.80 -15.39
N CYS A 189 -8.58 9.96 -15.42
CA CYS A 189 -8.14 11.17 -14.71
C CYS A 189 -9.28 11.67 -13.80
N CYS A 190 -8.99 11.88 -12.51
CA CYS A 190 -9.98 12.41 -11.57
C CYS A 190 -10.41 13.86 -11.83
N PHE A 191 -9.66 14.59 -12.67
CA PHE A 191 -9.93 15.99 -13.00
C PHE A 191 -10.89 16.19 -14.18
N SER A 192 -11.17 15.16 -14.98
CA SER A 192 -12.14 15.22 -16.08
C SER A 192 -13.40 14.42 -15.77
N PRO A 193 -14.61 14.82 -16.25
CA PRO A 193 -15.83 14.05 -16.06
C PRO A 193 -15.73 12.63 -16.63
N ALA A 194 -15.17 12.50 -17.83
CA ALA A 194 -14.98 11.22 -18.51
C ALA A 194 -13.98 10.32 -17.75
N GLY A 195 -12.92 10.90 -17.21
CA GLY A 195 -11.93 10.16 -16.42
C GLY A 195 -12.51 9.71 -15.07
N ARG A 196 -13.28 10.57 -14.39
CA ARG A 196 -14.00 10.17 -13.17
C ARG A 196 -14.97 9.02 -13.43
N LYS A 197 -15.73 9.08 -14.53
CA LYS A 197 -16.63 7.98 -14.93
C LYS A 197 -15.86 6.67 -15.07
N LYS A 198 -14.74 6.65 -15.81
CA LYS A 198 -13.91 5.44 -15.94
C LYS A 198 -13.34 4.91 -14.63
N ILE A 199 -12.95 5.80 -13.70
CA ILE A 199 -12.52 5.40 -12.35
C ILE A 199 -13.66 4.68 -11.64
N HIS A 200 -14.87 5.23 -11.70
CA HIS A 200 -16.04 4.64 -11.04
C HIS A 200 -16.49 3.35 -11.71
N ASP A 201 -16.46 3.27 -13.04
CA ASP A 201 -16.76 2.03 -13.78
C ASP A 201 -15.79 0.90 -13.38
N ASN A 202 -14.49 1.21 -13.21
CA ASN A 202 -13.49 0.25 -12.75
C ASN A 202 -13.66 -0.18 -11.27
N LEU A 203 -14.32 0.63 -10.45
CA LEU A 203 -14.64 0.27 -9.07
C LEU A 203 -15.85 -0.66 -8.96
N GLU A 204 -16.51 -0.97 -10.09
CA GLU A 204 -17.75 -1.78 -10.12
C GLU A 204 -18.82 -1.27 -9.14
N MET A 205 -18.87 0.05 -8.94
CA MET A 205 -19.72 0.72 -7.95
C MET A 205 -20.46 1.90 -8.56
N ASP A 206 -21.71 2.11 -8.15
CA ASP A 206 -22.51 3.25 -8.59
C ASP A 206 -21.95 4.56 -7.99
N ALA A 207 -21.47 5.44 -8.88
CA ALA A 207 -20.94 6.75 -8.50
C ALA A 207 -22.01 7.69 -7.92
N THR A 208 -23.27 7.53 -8.35
CA THR A 208 -24.37 8.36 -7.86
C THR A 208 -24.70 8.02 -6.41
N LEU A 209 -24.67 6.73 -6.08
CA LEU A 209 -24.87 6.21 -4.74
C LEU A 209 -23.75 6.70 -3.79
N PHE A 210 -22.50 6.63 -4.25
CA PHE A 210 -21.35 7.15 -3.47
C PHE A 210 -21.48 8.67 -3.22
N ALA A 211 -21.83 9.44 -4.26
CA ALA A 211 -22.04 10.89 -4.13
C ALA A 211 -23.20 11.23 -3.19
N TYR A 212 -24.28 10.45 -3.21
CA TYR A 212 -25.40 10.62 -2.29
C TYR A 212 -24.97 10.39 -0.85
N LEU A 213 -24.35 9.25 -0.53
CA LEU A 213 -23.92 8.92 0.83
C LEU A 213 -22.92 9.96 1.38
N ARG A 214 -22.06 10.54 0.54
CA ARG A 214 -21.12 11.58 0.92
C ARG A 214 -21.84 12.90 1.28
N LYS A 215 -22.90 13.24 0.56
CA LYS A 215 -23.69 14.46 0.81
C LYS A 215 -24.63 14.34 2.03
N HIS A 216 -25.00 13.12 2.39
CA HIS A 216 -25.92 12.83 3.48
C HIS A 216 -25.22 12.01 4.57
N PRO A 217 -24.36 12.64 5.37
CA PRO A 217 -23.75 11.96 6.53
C PRO A 217 -24.85 11.59 7.53
N PRO A 218 -24.77 10.45 8.21
CA PRO A 218 -25.79 10.04 9.19
C PRO A 218 -25.72 10.93 10.44
N GLU A 219 -26.86 11.39 10.90
CA GLU A 219 -26.98 12.17 12.13
C GLU A 219 -26.66 11.33 13.38
N GLY A 220 -26.08 11.93 14.40
CA GLY A 220 -25.76 11.27 15.67
C GLY A 220 -24.57 10.31 15.63
N HIS A 221 -23.83 10.27 14.54
CA HIS A 221 -22.61 9.45 14.38
C HIS A 221 -21.34 10.32 14.24
N SER A 222 -20.18 9.70 14.52
CA SER A 222 -18.88 10.37 14.36
C SER A 222 -18.53 10.61 12.88
N LEU A 223 -17.62 11.54 12.63
CA LEU A 223 -17.07 11.77 11.29
C LEU A 223 -16.37 10.50 10.76
N GLU A 224 -15.67 9.77 11.65
CA GLU A 224 -15.02 8.50 11.33
C GLU A 224 -16.04 7.46 10.83
N TYR A 225 -17.22 7.39 11.45
CA TYR A 225 -18.30 6.51 10.98
C TYR A 225 -18.77 6.87 9.57
N ALA A 226 -18.92 8.17 9.28
CA ALA A 226 -19.33 8.63 7.95
C ALA A 226 -18.29 8.26 6.88
N ASP A 227 -17.00 8.44 7.17
CA ASP A 227 -15.90 8.07 6.28
C ASP A 227 -15.77 6.55 6.10
N CYS A 228 -15.92 5.79 7.19
CA CYS A 228 -15.94 4.33 7.15
C CYS A 228 -17.06 3.80 6.25
N ARG A 229 -18.24 4.42 6.27
CA ARG A 229 -19.38 4.04 5.43
C ARG A 229 -19.04 4.17 3.94
N LEU A 230 -18.35 5.24 3.53
CA LEU A 230 -17.90 5.42 2.15
C LEU A 230 -16.80 4.42 1.76
N SER A 231 -15.86 4.20 2.66
CA SER A 231 -14.77 3.24 2.47
C SER A 231 -15.30 1.81 2.34
N LEU A 232 -16.29 1.43 3.16
CA LEU A 232 -16.95 0.13 3.09
C LEU A 232 -17.76 -0.05 1.80
N LEU A 233 -18.44 1.00 1.32
CA LEU A 233 -19.15 0.94 0.04
C LEU A 233 -18.18 0.58 -1.10
N SER A 234 -17.01 1.22 -1.13
CA SER A 234 -15.95 0.93 -2.10
C SER A 234 -15.38 -0.47 -1.92
N ALA A 235 -15.03 -0.87 -0.70
CA ALA A 235 -14.45 -2.18 -0.40
C ALA A 235 -15.41 -3.34 -0.70
N GLN A 236 -16.72 -3.15 -0.48
CA GLN A 236 -17.76 -4.11 -0.79
C GLN A 236 -18.23 -4.01 -2.25
N LYS A 237 -17.61 -3.15 -3.08
CA LYS A 237 -17.98 -2.92 -4.49
C LYS A 237 -19.47 -2.60 -4.66
N GLY A 238 -20.04 -1.79 -3.77
CA GLY A 238 -21.44 -1.44 -3.77
C GLY A 238 -22.40 -2.59 -3.46
N LYS A 239 -21.92 -3.68 -2.83
CA LYS A 239 -22.73 -4.89 -2.56
C LYS A 239 -23.00 -5.08 -1.07
N CYS A 240 -24.16 -5.66 -0.77
CA CYS A 240 -24.52 -6.10 0.58
C CYS A 240 -23.59 -7.23 1.04
N SER A 241 -23.05 -7.14 2.25
CA SER A 241 -22.14 -8.17 2.80
C SER A 241 -22.83 -9.53 2.99
N VAL A 242 -24.13 -9.53 3.27
CA VAL A 242 -24.92 -10.76 3.49
C VAL A 242 -25.31 -11.40 2.16
N SER A 243 -26.05 -10.68 1.31
CA SER A 243 -26.60 -11.24 0.05
C SER A 243 -25.63 -11.20 -1.12
N GLY A 244 -24.68 -10.26 -1.14
CA GLY A 244 -23.82 -10.00 -2.29
C GLY A 244 -24.51 -9.21 -3.41
N GLU A 245 -25.78 -8.81 -3.24
CA GLU A 245 -26.53 -8.01 -4.19
C GLU A 245 -26.06 -6.56 -4.19
N LEU A 246 -26.14 -5.91 -5.35
CA LEU A 246 -25.83 -4.48 -5.48
C LEU A 246 -26.86 -3.63 -4.73
N PHE A 247 -26.39 -2.58 -4.11
CA PHE A 247 -27.25 -1.52 -3.59
C PHE A 247 -27.74 -0.65 -4.75
N LEU A 248 -29.03 -0.60 -4.95
CA LEU A 248 -29.69 0.22 -5.98
C LEU A 248 -30.27 1.52 -5.41
N ASN A 249 -30.64 1.51 -4.13
CA ASN A 249 -31.22 2.65 -3.45
C ASN A 249 -30.46 2.93 -2.14
N PRO A 250 -30.04 4.20 -1.90
CA PRO A 250 -29.32 4.59 -0.69
C PRO A 250 -30.10 4.33 0.60
N ASP A 251 -31.44 4.43 0.57
CA ASP A 251 -32.29 4.18 1.74
C ASP A 251 -32.25 2.73 2.24
N ASN A 252 -31.87 1.82 1.36
CA ASN A 252 -31.73 0.41 1.68
C ASN A 252 -30.38 0.06 2.30
N ILE A 253 -29.44 1.01 2.39
CA ILE A 253 -28.10 0.78 2.94
C ILE A 253 -28.10 1.05 4.43
N VAL A 254 -27.70 0.06 5.21
CA VAL A 254 -27.44 0.21 6.63
C VAL A 254 -25.97 -0.11 6.90
N CYS A 255 -25.31 0.79 7.61
CA CYS A 255 -23.99 0.55 8.16
C CYS A 255 -24.17 0.00 9.59
N HIS A 256 -23.98 -1.30 9.72
CA HIS A 256 -24.20 -2.05 10.96
C HIS A 256 -22.89 -2.25 11.73
N MET A 257 -22.96 -2.13 13.04
CA MET A 257 -21.85 -2.44 13.95
C MET A 257 -21.87 -3.93 14.29
N LYS A 258 -20.78 -4.64 14.01
CA LYS A 258 -20.66 -6.08 14.34
C LYS A 258 -20.72 -6.33 15.85
N VAL A 259 -20.02 -5.49 16.61
CA VAL A 259 -20.09 -5.44 18.08
C VAL A 259 -20.81 -4.14 18.44
N PRO A 260 -21.97 -4.20 19.12
CA PRO A 260 -22.75 -3.01 19.52
C PRO A 260 -21.99 -2.11 20.51
N LYS A 261 -22.37 -0.84 20.59
CA LYS A 261 -21.77 0.16 21.53
C LYS A 261 -21.93 -0.29 22.99
N GLU A 262 -23.05 -0.88 23.32
CA GLU A 262 -23.38 -1.39 24.67
C GLU A 262 -22.43 -2.52 25.11
N GLN A 263 -21.79 -3.18 24.14
CA GLN A 263 -20.81 -4.26 24.37
C GLN A 263 -19.36 -3.78 24.17
N GLY A 264 -19.13 -2.46 24.14
CA GLY A 264 -17.82 -1.86 23.97
C GLY A 264 -17.36 -1.72 22.50
N GLY A 265 -18.26 -1.92 21.53
CA GLY A 265 -17.96 -1.70 20.12
C GLY A 265 -17.72 -0.23 19.81
N GLN A 266 -16.76 0.05 18.92
CA GLN A 266 -16.41 1.41 18.46
C GLN A 266 -16.79 1.58 16.99
N GLU A 267 -17.02 2.83 16.59
CA GLU A 267 -17.35 3.23 15.21
C GLU A 267 -16.12 3.19 14.29
N ARG A 268 -15.37 2.09 14.29
CA ARG A 268 -14.18 1.90 13.47
C ARG A 268 -14.47 0.99 12.26
N TYR A 269 -13.71 1.18 11.21
CA TYR A 269 -13.83 0.41 9.95
C TYR A 269 -13.91 -1.12 10.17
N SER A 270 -13.08 -1.67 11.05
CA SER A 270 -13.05 -3.11 11.35
C SER A 270 -14.33 -3.64 11.99
N ASN A 271 -15.06 -2.78 12.73
CA ASN A 271 -16.29 -3.12 13.43
C ASN A 271 -17.55 -2.81 12.62
N LEU A 272 -17.43 -2.21 11.44
CA LEU A 272 -18.56 -1.80 10.61
C LEU A 272 -18.72 -2.70 9.39
N VAL A 273 -19.96 -2.80 8.88
CA VAL A 273 -20.29 -3.55 7.67
C VAL A 273 -21.55 -2.95 7.01
N LEU A 274 -21.58 -2.89 5.67
CA LEU A 274 -22.77 -2.46 4.95
C LEU A 274 -23.64 -3.64 4.57
N LEU A 275 -24.93 -3.52 4.82
CA LEU A 275 -25.93 -4.52 4.49
C LEU A 275 -27.26 -3.88 4.06
N HIS A 276 -28.09 -4.65 3.39
CA HIS A 276 -29.46 -4.23 3.08
C HIS A 276 -30.30 -4.12 4.35
N ARG A 277 -31.07 -3.05 4.48
CA ARG A 277 -31.97 -2.77 5.61
C ARG A 277 -32.85 -3.96 5.97
N ARG A 278 -33.28 -4.75 4.98
CA ARG A 278 -34.12 -5.95 5.18
C ARG A 278 -33.48 -7.04 6.05
N TYR A 279 -32.13 -7.05 6.17
CA TYR A 279 -31.41 -8.00 7.02
C TYR A 279 -31.17 -7.50 8.45
N LEU A 280 -31.43 -6.20 8.71
CA LEU A 280 -31.19 -5.62 10.03
C LEU A 280 -31.97 -6.33 11.16
N PRO A 281 -33.25 -6.65 11.01
CA PRO A 281 -34.01 -7.38 12.07
C PRO A 281 -33.41 -8.75 12.39
N LEU A 282 -32.83 -9.45 11.40
CA LEU A 282 -32.16 -10.74 11.64
C LEU A 282 -30.87 -10.59 12.49
N LEU A 283 -30.33 -9.38 12.66
CA LEU A 283 -29.12 -9.10 13.43
C LEU A 283 -29.41 -8.47 14.81
N THR A 284 -30.61 -7.96 15.03
CA THR A 284 -30.98 -7.24 16.26
C THR A 284 -32.03 -7.96 17.09
N ASP A 285 -32.94 -8.73 16.45
CA ASP A 285 -34.02 -9.41 17.14
C ASP A 285 -33.54 -10.69 17.86
N GLN A 286 -34.25 -11.07 18.94
CA GLN A 286 -33.92 -12.24 19.76
C GLN A 286 -35.00 -13.33 19.70
N ASP A 287 -36.19 -13.04 19.16
CA ASP A 287 -37.26 -14.04 19.00
C ASP A 287 -36.92 -15.04 17.90
N THR A 288 -36.51 -16.23 18.30
CA THR A 288 -36.09 -17.30 17.40
C THR A 288 -37.21 -17.76 16.44
N ALA A 289 -38.47 -17.71 16.85
CA ALA A 289 -39.60 -18.11 15.99
C ALA A 289 -39.84 -17.08 14.89
N ALA A 290 -39.84 -15.79 15.25
CA ALA A 290 -39.96 -14.69 14.31
C ALA A 290 -38.78 -14.67 13.33
N LEU A 291 -37.58 -14.91 13.79
CA LEU A 291 -36.34 -14.95 12.97
C LEU A 291 -36.40 -16.07 11.91
N LYS A 292 -36.80 -17.27 12.31
CA LYS A 292 -36.97 -18.40 11.36
C LYS A 292 -38.04 -18.13 10.30
N SER A 293 -39.19 -17.51 10.69
CA SER A 293 -40.20 -17.07 9.75
C SER A 293 -39.65 -16.04 8.76
N MET A 294 -38.91 -15.04 9.25
CA MET A 294 -38.31 -14.01 8.43
C MET A 294 -37.26 -14.57 7.47
N CYS A 295 -36.44 -15.53 7.91
CA CYS A 295 -35.49 -16.23 7.04
C CYS A 295 -36.17 -16.94 5.88
N LYS A 296 -37.37 -17.55 6.12
CA LYS A 296 -38.17 -18.15 5.06
C LYS A 296 -38.73 -17.11 4.10
N GLN A 297 -39.28 -16.00 4.61
CA GLN A 297 -39.83 -14.90 3.79
C GLN A 297 -38.73 -14.26 2.90
N LEU A 298 -37.56 -14.06 3.42
CA LEU A 298 -36.41 -13.49 2.69
C LEU A 298 -35.67 -14.52 1.82
N THR A 299 -36.11 -15.78 1.80
CA THR A 299 -35.45 -16.87 1.07
C THR A 299 -33.96 -16.95 1.31
N VAL A 300 -33.55 -16.86 2.59
CA VAL A 300 -32.15 -16.82 3.00
C VAL A 300 -31.45 -18.14 2.67
N THR A 301 -30.40 -18.10 1.88
CA THR A 301 -29.60 -19.28 1.53
C THR A 301 -28.71 -19.71 2.71
N LYS A 302 -28.26 -20.98 2.71
CA LYS A 302 -27.32 -21.49 3.74
C LYS A 302 -26.05 -20.59 3.90
N LYS A 303 -25.51 -20.11 2.79
CA LYS A 303 -24.34 -19.22 2.79
C LYS A 303 -24.63 -17.85 3.43
N GLN A 304 -25.81 -17.31 3.18
CA GLN A 304 -26.25 -16.05 3.80
C GLN A 304 -26.53 -16.26 5.29
N LEU A 305 -27.16 -17.36 5.67
CA LEU A 305 -27.42 -17.71 7.07
C LEU A 305 -26.11 -17.85 7.87
N THR A 306 -25.09 -18.48 7.30
CA THR A 306 -23.75 -18.54 7.93
C THR A 306 -23.19 -17.14 8.19
N LYS A 307 -23.31 -16.23 7.23
CA LYS A 307 -22.83 -14.83 7.41
C LYS A 307 -23.63 -14.09 8.49
N ILE A 308 -24.93 -14.26 8.51
CA ILE A 308 -25.83 -13.69 9.54
C ILE A 308 -25.42 -14.21 10.92
N ASN A 309 -25.25 -15.52 11.07
CA ASN A 309 -24.86 -16.14 12.34
C ASN A 309 -23.46 -15.67 12.80
N ASN A 310 -22.52 -15.45 11.89
CA ASN A 310 -21.22 -14.87 12.24
C ASN A 310 -21.35 -13.43 12.78
N LEU A 311 -22.23 -12.62 12.20
CA LEU A 311 -22.51 -11.27 12.70
C LEU A 311 -23.25 -11.31 14.04
N ARG A 312 -24.19 -12.21 14.23
CA ARG A 312 -24.89 -12.43 15.50
C ARG A 312 -23.94 -12.90 16.60
N ALA A 313 -23.03 -13.81 16.28
CA ALA A 313 -22.01 -14.28 17.22
C ALA A 313 -21.07 -13.14 17.68
N ALA A 314 -20.68 -12.23 16.76
CA ALA A 314 -19.92 -11.04 17.10
C ALA A 314 -20.66 -10.10 18.09
N ALA A 315 -21.99 -10.04 17.99
CA ALA A 315 -22.87 -9.30 18.90
C ALA A 315 -23.33 -10.13 20.10
N LYS A 316 -22.75 -11.33 20.35
CA LYS A 316 -23.11 -12.26 21.43
C LYS A 316 -24.59 -12.70 21.41
N LEU A 317 -25.20 -12.74 20.23
CA LEU A 317 -26.57 -13.21 20.01
C LEU A 317 -26.58 -14.69 19.61
N ALA A 318 -27.65 -15.40 19.98
CA ALA A 318 -27.83 -16.81 19.60
C ALA A 318 -27.92 -16.97 18.07
N ALA A 319 -27.41 -18.07 17.52
CA ALA A 319 -27.56 -18.41 16.12
C ALA A 319 -29.01 -18.74 15.78
N ILE A 320 -29.40 -18.51 14.50
CA ILE A 320 -30.73 -18.80 13.96
C ILE A 320 -30.76 -20.21 13.36
#